data_c4ad1e327c652167eaef07ebcd1561af
#
_entry.id   c4ad1e327c652167eaef07ebcd1561af
#
_cell.length_a   1.000
_cell.length_b   1.000
_cell.length_c   1.000
_cell.angle_alpha   90.00
_cell.angle_beta   90.00
_cell.angle_gamma   90.00
#
_symmetry.space_group_name_H-M   'P 1'
#
loop_
_entity.id
_entity.type
_entity.pdbx_description
1 polymer ?
#
loop_
_entity_poly.entity_id
_entity_poly.type
_entity_poly.pdbx_seq_one_letter_code
_entity_poly.pdbx_strand_id
1 'polypeptide(L)'
;MTVTRPLAVLALLASSTGVAEAHATGRAHILLLPTHLYILGGAVAVAASFLLIPLIPSERFRRLGALGRRLGVVNPPAGLRWVVSVCPSLLSLLLVLSLIAAGSRGSGDPLANPLPLFVWTVWWIGLTYLHVAFGNLWVHVNPWSGLYRLVTSGPRGRQWRAQPPLAFPGWAGRWPALLLFLAFAWFELIHPAPSDPSLLARVVASYLVVNVLGMFLFGEGPWLQSGEAFSVFFRMISWLSPLAVRVPTGSCSECRLECRSSQNCLDCSQCLSADGPKAVDVTLPALNLLSVRELGLSGVAFVLLALASVSFDGLSRTFFWLDLIGVNPLEYPGRTALIAVNTAGLLGVFAALALAYAAVLSSARVLSGPGGGAGQAPGAFVLAIVPIAVGYHIAHYLPVFLVDVQYAARSASDPLGRGWDLFGTGDLHVIASFLSDPFWVYWIWCAQVVIIVVAHVAAIYVAHLRTLRLSPSGRATMIGQIPMTMLMVGYTVFGLWLLSTPAVG
;
A
#
# COMPACT_ATOMS: atom_id res chain seq x y z
N MET A 1 16.10 59.49 26.08
CA MET A 1 15.04 58.51 26.42
C MET A 1 14.83 57.63 25.19
N THR A 2 15.61 56.71 25.09
CA THR A 2 15.59 55.22 25.12
C THR A 2 14.85 54.57 23.96
N VAL A 3 15.66 54.23 22.93
CA VAL A 3 15.32 53.48 21.72
C VAL A 3 15.60 51.95 21.96
N THR A 4 15.09 51.39 23.06
CA THR A 4 15.42 49.97 23.43
C THR A 4 14.19 49.04 23.46
N ARG A 5 13.01 49.47 22.99
CA ARG A 5 11.81 48.62 23.01
C ARG A 5 11.50 47.80 21.73
N PRO A 6 11.99 48.09 20.50
CA PRO A 6 11.68 47.24 19.38
C PRO A 6 12.52 45.98 19.23
N LEU A 7 13.74 45.93 19.85
CA LEU A 7 14.59 44.74 19.77
C LEU A 7 14.16 43.56 20.65
N ALA A 8 13.45 43.84 21.73
CA ALA A 8 12.93 42.77 22.61
C ALA A 8 11.71 42.06 22.01
N VAL A 9 10.91 42.73 21.18
CA VAL A 9 9.77 42.14 20.49
C VAL A 9 10.26 41.28 19.32
N LEU A 10 11.33 41.69 18.61
CA LEU A 10 11.97 40.90 17.57
C LEU A 10 12.66 39.65 18.12
N ALA A 11 13.25 39.71 19.31
CA ALA A 11 13.85 38.57 19.99
C ALA A 11 12.81 37.54 20.49
N LEU A 12 11.61 38.02 20.90
CA LEU A 12 10.50 37.15 21.31
C LEU A 12 9.80 36.50 20.09
N LEU A 13 9.82 37.12 18.92
CA LEU A 13 9.34 36.51 17.67
C LEU A 13 10.33 35.51 17.04
N ALA A 14 11.62 35.61 17.39
CA ALA A 14 12.63 34.67 16.93
C ALA A 14 12.77 33.40 17.79
N SER A 15 12.12 33.35 18.96
CA SER A 15 12.19 32.20 19.88
C SER A 15 10.97 31.26 19.79
N SER A 16 9.99 31.54 18.92
CA SER A 16 8.97 30.55 18.54
C SER A 16 9.56 29.67 17.44
N THR A 17 10.52 28.82 17.77
CA THR A 17 10.81 27.64 16.98
C THR A 17 9.61 26.71 17.15
N GLY A 18 8.59 26.95 16.33
CA GLY A 18 7.50 26.01 16.14
C GLY A 18 8.11 24.67 15.75
N VAL A 19 7.68 23.63 16.45
CA VAL A 19 7.98 22.24 16.10
C VAL A 19 7.72 22.11 14.62
N ALA A 20 8.77 21.87 13.81
CA ALA A 20 8.65 21.65 12.38
C ALA A 20 7.79 20.40 12.20
N GLU A 21 6.56 20.59 11.72
CA GLU A 21 5.67 19.47 11.42
C GLU A 21 6.31 18.57 10.36
N ALA A 22 6.30 17.28 10.63
CA ALA A 22 6.98 16.24 9.86
C ALA A 22 6.46 16.04 8.43
N HIS A 23 5.47 16.82 8.01
CA HIS A 23 4.99 16.88 6.64
C HIS A 23 5.09 18.33 6.14
N ALA A 24 6.13 18.64 5.35
CA ALA A 24 6.32 19.95 4.74
C ALA A 24 5.15 20.40 3.85
N THR A 25 4.20 19.50 3.57
CA THR A 25 3.04 19.71 2.70
C THR A 25 1.72 19.93 3.45
N GLY A 26 1.75 20.03 4.77
CA GLY A 26 0.56 20.24 5.61
C GLY A 26 -0.12 21.61 5.44
N ARG A 27 0.12 22.33 4.35
CA ARG A 27 -0.60 23.57 4.06
C ARG A 27 -1.97 23.25 3.49
N ALA A 28 -3.02 23.77 4.14
CA ALA A 28 -4.37 23.69 3.63
C ALA A 28 -4.44 24.29 2.22
N HIS A 29 -4.56 23.45 1.22
CA HIS A 29 -4.73 23.88 -0.17
C HIS A 29 -6.23 24.02 -0.43
N ILE A 30 -6.70 25.28 -0.51
CA ILE A 30 -8.05 25.55 -0.98
C ILE A 30 -8.04 25.43 -2.50
N LEU A 31 -8.59 24.33 -3.01
CA LEU A 31 -8.81 24.14 -4.43
C LEU A 31 -9.90 25.11 -4.90
N LEU A 32 -9.51 26.14 -5.64
CA LEU A 32 -10.43 27.07 -6.33
C LEU A 32 -11.10 26.44 -7.57
N LEU A 33 -11.16 25.11 -7.63
CA LEU A 33 -11.74 24.34 -8.72
C LEU A 33 -13.16 23.90 -8.37
N PRO A 34 -14.06 23.74 -9.35
CA PRO A 34 -15.40 23.25 -9.13
C PRO A 34 -15.39 21.75 -8.81
N THR A 35 -14.86 21.37 -7.65
CA THR A 35 -14.61 19.97 -7.23
C THR A 35 -15.86 19.11 -7.28
N HIS A 36 -17.05 19.70 -7.04
CA HIS A 36 -18.34 19.00 -7.16
C HIS A 36 -18.59 18.44 -8.57
N LEU A 37 -18.14 19.10 -9.63
CA LEU A 37 -18.28 18.59 -11.01
C LEU A 37 -17.37 17.39 -11.25
N TYR A 38 -16.17 17.38 -10.69
CA TYR A 38 -15.25 16.23 -10.79
C TYR A 38 -15.76 15.04 -9.98
N ILE A 39 -16.31 15.27 -8.79
CA ILE A 39 -16.94 14.23 -7.97
C ILE A 39 -18.11 13.62 -8.72
N LEU A 40 -19.01 14.45 -9.26
CA LEU A 40 -20.16 14.00 -10.03
C LEU A 40 -19.71 13.26 -11.30
N GLY A 41 -18.78 13.82 -12.07
CA GLY A 41 -18.23 13.21 -13.27
C GLY A 41 -17.56 11.86 -13.01
N GLY A 42 -16.77 11.75 -11.96
CA GLY A 42 -16.14 10.50 -11.52
C GLY A 42 -17.17 9.44 -11.12
N ALA A 43 -18.17 9.82 -10.32
CA ALA A 43 -19.25 8.93 -9.92
C ALA A 43 -20.07 8.43 -11.12
N VAL A 44 -20.42 9.34 -12.06
CA VAL A 44 -21.14 9.01 -13.29
C VAL A 44 -20.30 8.10 -14.18
N ALA A 45 -18.99 8.35 -14.33
CA ALA A 45 -18.11 7.50 -15.14
C ALA A 45 -18.02 6.05 -14.57
N VAL A 46 -17.93 5.91 -13.26
CA VAL A 46 -17.93 4.60 -12.58
C VAL A 46 -19.29 3.91 -12.72
N ALA A 47 -20.40 4.61 -12.50
CA ALA A 47 -21.74 4.06 -12.67
C ALA A 47 -22.01 3.67 -14.13
N ALA A 48 -21.64 4.51 -15.10
CA ALA A 48 -21.78 4.23 -16.52
C ALA A 48 -20.96 3.02 -16.95
N SER A 49 -19.72 2.87 -16.45
CA SER A 49 -18.89 1.70 -16.75
C SER A 49 -19.56 0.40 -16.30
N PHE A 50 -20.25 0.39 -15.16
CA PHE A 50 -21.03 -0.77 -14.71
C PHE A 50 -22.21 -1.08 -15.64
N LEU A 51 -22.91 -0.06 -16.16
CA LEU A 51 -24.02 -0.25 -17.07
C LEU A 51 -23.58 -0.72 -18.47
N LEU A 52 -22.41 -0.24 -18.91
CA LEU A 52 -21.88 -0.53 -20.25
C LEU A 52 -21.16 -1.89 -20.31
N ILE A 53 -20.46 -2.28 -19.25
CA ILE A 53 -19.70 -3.52 -19.20
C ILE A 53 -20.53 -4.75 -19.53
N PRO A 54 -21.75 -4.97 -18.96
CA PRO A 54 -22.58 -6.11 -19.29
C PRO A 54 -23.14 -6.11 -20.71
N LEU A 55 -23.16 -4.98 -21.41
CA LEU A 55 -23.59 -4.89 -22.80
C LEU A 55 -22.56 -5.43 -23.79
N ILE A 56 -21.31 -5.54 -23.36
CA ILE A 56 -20.24 -6.11 -24.17
C ILE A 56 -20.36 -7.64 -24.13
N PRO A 57 -20.38 -8.35 -25.28
CA PRO A 57 -20.46 -9.80 -25.32
C PRO A 57 -19.39 -10.46 -24.47
N SER A 58 -19.78 -11.42 -23.64
CA SER A 58 -18.90 -12.13 -22.69
C SER A 58 -17.66 -12.75 -23.37
N GLU A 59 -17.78 -13.13 -24.65
CA GLU A 59 -16.66 -13.64 -25.43
C GLU A 59 -15.59 -12.58 -25.72
N ARG A 60 -15.98 -11.33 -26.02
CA ARG A 60 -15.04 -10.21 -26.17
C ARG A 60 -14.32 -9.91 -24.86
N PHE A 61 -15.07 -9.95 -23.75
CA PHE A 61 -14.50 -9.79 -22.42
C PHE A 61 -13.49 -10.90 -22.07
N ARG A 62 -13.82 -12.14 -22.37
CA ARG A 62 -12.89 -13.27 -22.17
C ARG A 62 -11.63 -13.11 -23.01
N ARG A 63 -11.75 -12.64 -24.26
CA ARG A 63 -10.59 -12.33 -25.12
C ARG A 63 -9.75 -11.20 -24.54
N LEU A 64 -10.36 -10.11 -24.07
CA LEU A 64 -9.64 -9.04 -23.36
C LEU A 64 -8.94 -9.55 -22.10
N GLY A 65 -9.61 -10.40 -21.31
CA GLY A 65 -9.04 -11.04 -20.13
C GLY A 65 -7.92 -12.06 -20.43
N ALA A 66 -7.82 -12.52 -21.68
CA ALA A 66 -6.76 -13.38 -22.17
C ALA A 66 -5.65 -12.60 -22.89
N LEU A 67 -5.79 -11.26 -23.02
CA LEU A 67 -4.75 -10.42 -23.59
C LEU A 67 -3.54 -10.43 -22.65
N GLY A 68 -2.57 -11.22 -23.03
CA GLY A 68 -1.29 -11.32 -22.39
C GLY A 68 -0.28 -11.88 -23.38
N ARG A 69 0.91 -11.31 -23.37
CA ARG A 69 2.01 -11.80 -24.20
C ARG A 69 3.10 -12.35 -23.30
N ARG A 70 3.48 -13.59 -23.56
CA ARG A 70 4.67 -14.13 -22.95
C ARG A 70 5.89 -13.46 -23.56
N LEU A 71 6.66 -12.76 -22.73
CA LEU A 71 7.92 -12.13 -23.15
C LEU A 71 9.02 -13.18 -23.30
N GLY A 72 9.02 -14.20 -22.43
CA GLY A 72 10.02 -15.26 -22.45
C GLY A 72 9.87 -16.22 -21.28
N VAL A 73 10.65 -17.28 -21.35
CA VAL A 73 10.84 -18.22 -20.24
C VAL A 73 12.30 -18.15 -19.83
N VAL A 74 12.53 -17.80 -18.57
CA VAL A 74 13.88 -17.71 -18.00
C VAL A 74 14.08 -18.88 -17.04
N ASN A 75 15.18 -19.59 -17.21
CA ASN A 75 15.62 -20.63 -16.29
C ASN A 75 17.06 -20.34 -15.83
N PRO A 76 17.25 -19.39 -14.92
CA PRO A 76 18.59 -18.99 -14.50
C PRO A 76 19.28 -20.15 -13.78
N PRO A 77 20.59 -20.35 -13.97
CA PRO A 77 21.36 -21.36 -13.27
C PRO A 77 21.35 -21.11 -11.76
N ALA A 78 21.55 -22.16 -10.97
CA ALA A 78 21.44 -22.10 -9.50
C ALA A 78 22.29 -20.98 -8.86
N GLY A 79 23.53 -20.81 -9.32
CA GLY A 79 24.41 -19.73 -8.82
C GLY A 79 23.85 -18.34 -9.10
N LEU A 80 23.35 -18.08 -10.30
CA LEU A 80 22.74 -16.77 -10.63
C LEU A 80 21.46 -16.53 -9.83
N ARG A 81 20.63 -17.56 -9.64
CA ARG A 81 19.43 -17.47 -8.79
C ARG A 81 19.79 -17.09 -7.37
N TRP A 82 20.81 -17.72 -6.81
CA TRP A 82 21.28 -17.40 -5.46
C TRP A 82 21.73 -15.95 -5.36
N VAL A 83 22.57 -15.49 -6.30
CA VAL A 83 23.03 -14.10 -6.37
C VAL A 83 21.86 -13.12 -6.46
N VAL A 84 20.94 -13.31 -7.41
CA VAL A 84 19.77 -12.42 -7.61
C VAL A 84 18.82 -12.42 -6.40
N SER A 85 18.77 -13.50 -5.62
CA SER A 85 17.90 -13.58 -4.45
C SER A 85 18.56 -13.10 -3.15
N VAL A 86 19.89 -13.10 -3.06
CA VAL A 86 20.62 -12.80 -1.83
C VAL A 86 21.25 -11.41 -1.88
N CYS A 87 21.96 -11.07 -2.97
CA CYS A 87 22.68 -9.79 -3.04
C CYS A 87 21.78 -8.56 -2.92
N PRO A 88 20.65 -8.42 -3.65
CA PRO A 88 19.76 -7.27 -3.48
C PRO A 88 19.20 -7.16 -2.07
N SER A 89 18.85 -8.30 -1.46
CA SER A 89 18.36 -8.35 -0.09
C SER A 89 19.42 -7.91 0.92
N LEU A 90 20.68 -8.34 0.77
CA LEU A 90 21.79 -7.90 1.64
C LEU A 90 22.12 -6.42 1.45
N LEU A 91 22.08 -5.90 0.22
CA LEU A 91 22.22 -4.48 -0.05
C LEU A 91 21.12 -3.67 0.62
N SER A 92 19.88 -4.17 0.55
CA SER A 92 18.75 -3.57 1.25
C SER A 92 18.92 -3.61 2.76
N LEU A 93 19.45 -4.71 3.32
CA LEU A 93 19.77 -4.81 4.73
C LEU A 93 20.82 -3.79 5.15
N LEU A 94 21.91 -3.65 4.38
CA LEU A 94 22.95 -2.64 4.63
C LEU A 94 22.35 -1.24 4.60
N LEU A 95 21.48 -0.95 3.64
CA LEU A 95 20.75 0.32 3.57
C LEU A 95 19.90 0.53 4.82
N VAL A 96 19.10 -0.45 5.24
CA VAL A 96 18.26 -0.33 6.45
C VAL A 96 19.11 -0.13 7.70
N LEU A 97 20.22 -0.85 7.85
CA LEU A 97 21.13 -0.66 8.98
C LEU A 97 21.80 0.73 8.98
N SER A 98 22.18 1.25 7.79
CA SER A 98 22.72 2.61 7.66
C SER A 98 21.68 3.67 8.01
N LEU A 99 20.42 3.47 7.60
CA LEU A 99 19.32 4.35 7.94
C LEU A 99 18.99 4.33 9.45
N ILE A 100 19.01 3.16 10.09
CA ILE A 100 18.88 3.03 11.55
C ILE A 100 20.02 3.79 12.25
N ALA A 101 21.25 3.68 11.76
CA ALA A 101 22.38 4.42 12.29
C ALA A 101 22.23 5.93 12.10
N ALA A 102 21.75 6.37 10.94
CA ALA A 102 21.46 7.79 10.66
C ALA A 102 20.33 8.33 11.55
N GLY A 103 19.24 7.56 11.73
CA GLY A 103 18.16 7.94 12.61
C GLY A 103 18.57 8.04 14.09
N SER A 104 19.54 7.19 14.51
CA SER A 104 19.99 7.16 15.91
C SER A 104 21.09 8.19 16.23
N ARG A 105 21.87 8.64 15.23
CA ARG A 105 23.09 9.43 15.43
C ARG A 105 23.18 10.68 14.54
N GLY A 106 22.30 10.81 13.55
CA GLY A 106 22.24 11.92 12.61
C GLY A 106 21.41 13.09 13.14
N SER A 107 20.94 13.93 12.21
CA SER A 107 20.08 15.07 12.54
C SER A 107 18.78 14.64 13.22
N GLY A 108 18.35 15.37 14.22
CA GLY A 108 17.01 15.21 14.81
C GLY A 108 15.87 15.83 13.98
N ASP A 109 16.21 16.61 12.94
CA ASP A 109 15.23 17.18 12.02
C ASP A 109 14.77 16.09 11.00
N PRO A 110 13.46 15.76 10.96
CA PRO A 110 12.93 14.77 10.03
C PRO A 110 13.17 15.07 8.55
N LEU A 111 13.30 16.34 8.16
CA LEU A 111 13.55 16.75 6.77
C LEU A 111 15.05 16.74 6.39
N ALA A 112 15.92 16.73 7.39
CA ALA A 112 17.37 16.61 7.20
C ALA A 112 17.89 15.20 7.47
N ASN A 113 17.08 14.31 8.06
CA ASN A 113 17.46 12.93 8.35
C ASN A 113 16.89 11.98 7.28
N PRO A 114 17.73 11.13 6.66
CA PRO A 114 17.27 10.25 5.59
C PRO A 114 16.30 9.14 6.07
N LEU A 115 16.31 8.74 7.35
CA LEU A 115 15.48 7.62 7.80
C LEU A 115 13.98 7.90 7.67
N PRO A 116 13.40 9.01 8.20
CA PRO A 116 11.98 9.30 8.03
C PRO A 116 11.58 9.45 6.56
N LEU A 117 12.36 10.18 5.79
CA LEU A 117 12.13 10.40 4.37
C LEU A 117 12.18 9.09 3.57
N PHE A 118 13.11 8.22 3.89
CA PHE A 118 13.21 6.93 3.23
C PHE A 118 12.03 6.02 3.59
N VAL A 119 11.65 5.93 4.88
CA VAL A 119 10.54 5.07 5.33
C VAL A 119 9.22 5.55 4.76
N TRP A 120 8.89 6.84 4.93
CA TRP A 120 7.58 7.36 4.57
C TRP A 120 7.44 7.66 3.07
N THR A 121 8.50 8.11 2.40
CA THR A 121 8.41 8.54 1.01
C THR A 121 8.92 7.50 0.04
N VAL A 122 10.16 7.03 0.21
CA VAL A 122 10.77 6.12 -0.77
C VAL A 122 10.19 4.72 -0.65
N TRP A 123 10.10 4.21 0.57
CA TRP A 123 9.66 2.84 0.82
C TRP A 123 8.13 2.71 0.85
N TRP A 124 7.42 3.51 1.65
CA TRP A 124 5.97 3.42 1.78
C TRP A 124 5.23 3.82 0.49
N ILE A 125 5.60 4.94 -0.12
CA ILE A 125 4.95 5.48 -1.30
C ILE A 125 5.66 5.01 -2.58
N GLY A 126 6.95 5.30 -2.73
CA GLY A 126 7.69 5.04 -3.97
C GLY A 126 7.75 3.56 -4.33
N LEU A 127 8.01 2.68 -3.36
CA LEU A 127 8.05 1.25 -3.60
C LEU A 127 6.67 0.69 -3.96
N THR A 128 5.59 1.26 -3.43
CA THR A 128 4.22 0.96 -3.86
C THR A 128 4.03 1.25 -5.35
N TYR A 129 4.47 2.42 -5.83
CA TYR A 129 4.39 2.77 -7.26
C TYR A 129 5.18 1.80 -8.13
N LEU A 130 6.38 1.41 -7.68
CA LEU A 130 7.20 0.44 -8.40
C LEU A 130 6.57 -0.95 -8.45
N HIS A 131 5.88 -1.39 -7.40
CA HIS A 131 5.17 -2.67 -7.40
C HIS A 131 3.98 -2.69 -8.37
N VAL A 132 3.26 -1.57 -8.50
CA VAL A 132 2.18 -1.43 -9.48
C VAL A 132 2.73 -1.50 -10.91
N ALA A 133 3.92 -0.95 -11.16
CA ALA A 133 4.53 -0.93 -12.49
C ALA A 133 5.23 -2.25 -12.85
N PHE A 134 6.00 -2.83 -11.95
CA PHE A 134 6.99 -3.87 -12.25
C PHE A 134 6.74 -5.22 -11.56
N GLY A 135 5.67 -5.37 -10.77
CA GLY A 135 5.39 -6.61 -10.07
C GLY A 135 6.04 -6.68 -8.69
N ASN A 136 6.19 -7.89 -8.14
CA ASN A 136 6.64 -8.09 -6.77
C ASN A 136 8.15 -7.94 -6.60
N LEU A 137 8.63 -6.71 -6.53
CA LEU A 137 10.04 -6.40 -6.30
C LEU A 137 10.50 -6.78 -4.88
N TRP A 138 9.57 -6.74 -3.90
CA TRP A 138 9.89 -7.03 -2.49
C TRP A 138 10.50 -8.41 -2.28
N VAL A 139 10.19 -9.37 -3.13
CA VAL A 139 10.80 -10.71 -3.10
C VAL A 139 12.32 -10.66 -3.19
N HIS A 140 12.86 -9.68 -3.91
CA HIS A 140 14.30 -9.54 -4.16
C HIS A 140 14.98 -8.57 -3.19
N VAL A 141 14.28 -7.50 -2.81
CA VAL A 141 14.87 -6.40 -2.00
C VAL A 141 14.47 -6.47 -0.51
N ASN A 142 13.71 -7.47 -0.09
CA ASN A 142 13.35 -7.69 1.31
C ASN A 142 14.62 -7.86 2.17
N PRO A 143 14.87 -7.00 3.15
CA PRO A 143 16.18 -6.94 3.82
C PRO A 143 16.49 -8.13 4.74
N TRP A 144 15.47 -8.81 5.27
CA TRP A 144 15.67 -9.94 6.19
C TRP A 144 15.86 -11.29 5.50
N SER A 145 15.35 -11.46 4.28
CA SER A 145 15.45 -12.73 3.53
C SER A 145 16.90 -13.08 3.19
N GLY A 146 17.72 -12.12 2.76
CA GLY A 146 19.12 -12.34 2.44
C GLY A 146 19.94 -12.75 3.67
N LEU A 147 19.70 -12.08 4.81
CA LEU A 147 20.32 -12.43 6.08
C LEU A 147 19.98 -13.87 6.49
N TYR A 148 18.69 -14.21 6.48
CA TYR A 148 18.22 -15.55 6.80
C TYR A 148 18.86 -16.62 5.91
N ARG A 149 18.88 -16.40 4.59
CA ARG A 149 19.45 -17.31 3.60
C ARG A 149 20.97 -17.44 3.76
N LEU A 150 21.67 -16.35 4.08
CA LEU A 150 23.11 -16.36 4.32
C LEU A 150 23.47 -17.18 5.58
N VAL A 151 22.80 -16.89 6.70
CA VAL A 151 23.02 -17.60 7.98
C VAL A 151 22.67 -19.08 7.88
N THR A 152 21.64 -19.39 7.09
CA THR A 152 21.20 -20.78 6.88
C THR A 152 21.80 -21.45 5.65
N SER A 153 22.87 -20.92 5.05
CA SER A 153 23.50 -21.50 3.84
C SER A 153 24.27 -22.80 4.11
N GLY A 154 24.84 -22.98 5.32
CA GLY A 154 25.59 -24.15 5.73
C GLY A 154 24.73 -25.43 5.92
N PRO A 155 25.36 -26.59 6.15
CA PRO A 155 24.65 -27.86 6.28
C PRO A 155 23.58 -27.86 7.40
N ARG A 156 23.92 -27.34 8.59
CA ARG A 156 22.96 -27.20 9.71
C ARG A 156 21.82 -26.24 9.38
N GLY A 157 22.14 -25.14 8.71
CA GLY A 157 21.14 -24.14 8.30
C GLY A 157 20.20 -24.67 7.23
N ARG A 158 20.68 -25.50 6.30
CA ARG A 158 19.81 -26.19 5.32
C ARG A 158 18.83 -27.14 5.99
N GLN A 159 19.29 -27.87 7.02
CA GLN A 159 18.41 -28.73 7.83
C GLN A 159 17.36 -27.90 8.58
N TRP A 160 17.77 -26.77 9.16
CA TRP A 160 16.86 -25.82 9.82
C TRP A 160 15.79 -25.27 8.86
N ARG A 161 16.18 -24.89 7.63
CA ARG A 161 15.21 -24.44 6.62
C ARG A 161 14.23 -25.54 6.20
N ALA A 162 14.70 -26.79 6.14
CA ALA A 162 13.85 -27.92 5.79
C ALA A 162 12.86 -28.28 6.90
N GLN A 163 13.25 -28.08 8.15
CA GLN A 163 12.45 -28.39 9.33
C GLN A 163 12.55 -27.24 10.35
N PRO A 164 11.78 -26.16 10.16
CA PRO A 164 11.73 -25.06 11.13
C PRO A 164 11.20 -25.56 12.48
N PRO A 165 11.61 -24.96 13.62
CA PRO A 165 11.23 -25.41 14.98
C PRO A 165 9.72 -25.47 15.21
N LEU A 166 8.98 -24.55 14.58
CA LEU A 166 7.53 -24.43 14.74
C LEU A 166 6.84 -24.50 13.37
N ALA A 167 5.79 -25.29 13.28
CA ALA A 167 4.89 -25.21 12.12
C ALA A 167 4.03 -23.95 12.22
N PHE A 168 3.96 -23.18 11.14
CA PHE A 168 3.06 -22.03 11.10
C PHE A 168 1.60 -22.49 11.21
N PRO A 169 0.82 -22.00 12.21
CA PRO A 169 -0.53 -22.48 12.45
C PRO A 169 -1.46 -22.17 11.27
N GLY A 170 -2.10 -23.19 10.69
CA GLY A 170 -2.99 -23.01 9.55
C GLY A 170 -4.19 -22.10 9.84
N TRP A 171 -4.67 -22.09 11.08
CA TRP A 171 -5.77 -21.21 11.53
C TRP A 171 -5.36 -19.73 11.60
N ALA A 172 -4.07 -19.45 11.79
CA ALA A 172 -3.58 -18.07 11.89
C ALA A 172 -3.69 -17.33 10.55
N GLY A 173 -3.67 -18.04 9.41
CA GLY A 173 -3.81 -17.39 8.10
C GLY A 173 -2.91 -16.15 7.99
N ARG A 174 -3.49 -14.98 7.68
CA ARG A 174 -2.79 -13.68 7.62
C ARG A 174 -3.05 -12.77 8.82
N TRP A 175 -3.61 -13.27 9.91
CA TRP A 175 -3.85 -12.46 11.10
C TRP A 175 -2.58 -11.83 11.69
N PRO A 176 -1.42 -12.50 11.75
CA PRO A 176 -0.19 -11.86 12.21
C PRO A 176 0.23 -10.69 11.32
N ALA A 177 0.18 -10.85 10.00
CA ALA A 177 0.46 -9.76 9.07
C ALA A 177 -0.51 -8.59 9.23
N LEU A 178 -1.80 -8.87 9.44
CA LEU A 178 -2.83 -7.84 9.68
C LEU A 178 -2.53 -7.05 10.94
N LEU A 179 -2.16 -7.72 12.04
CA LEU A 179 -1.84 -7.05 13.30
C LEU A 179 -0.58 -6.18 13.17
N LEU A 180 0.45 -6.66 12.46
CA LEU A 180 1.65 -5.88 12.18
C LEU A 180 1.33 -4.67 11.27
N PHE A 181 0.45 -4.84 10.30
CA PHE A 181 0.02 -3.74 9.43
C PHE A 181 -0.84 -2.72 10.18
N LEU A 182 -1.71 -3.18 11.08
CA LEU A 182 -2.49 -2.30 11.97
C LEU A 182 -1.57 -1.50 12.90
N ALA A 183 -0.55 -2.14 13.48
CA ALA A 183 0.43 -1.47 14.31
C ALA A 183 1.23 -0.42 13.52
N PHE A 184 1.61 -0.73 12.28
CA PHE A 184 2.24 0.22 11.36
C PHE A 184 1.33 1.41 11.06
N ALA A 185 0.08 1.18 10.63
CA ALA A 185 -0.88 2.23 10.34
C ALA A 185 -1.18 3.09 11.58
N TRP A 186 -1.30 2.46 12.75
CA TRP A 186 -1.46 3.19 14.00
C TRP A 186 -0.25 4.08 14.32
N PHE A 187 0.96 3.56 14.12
CA PHE A 187 2.18 4.33 14.35
C PHE A 187 2.29 5.52 13.38
N GLU A 188 2.01 5.33 12.11
CA GLU A 188 2.02 6.38 11.08
C GLU A 188 0.99 7.47 11.38
N LEU A 189 -0.26 7.07 11.60
CA LEU A 189 -1.40 7.98 11.58
C LEU A 189 -1.71 8.61 12.95
N ILE A 190 -1.39 7.91 14.04
CA ILE A 190 -1.88 8.26 15.38
C ILE A 190 -0.76 8.61 16.35
N HIS A 191 0.39 7.95 16.26
CA HIS A 191 1.50 8.24 17.17
C HIS A 191 1.90 9.71 17.11
N PRO A 192 2.20 10.38 18.27
CA PRO A 192 2.53 11.80 18.32
C PRO A 192 3.74 12.20 17.46
N ALA A 193 4.75 11.35 17.37
CA ALA A 193 6.00 11.64 16.68
C ALA A 193 6.44 10.49 15.73
N PRO A 194 5.68 10.18 14.67
CA PRO A 194 6.00 9.06 13.78
C PRO A 194 7.26 9.32 12.94
N SER A 195 7.64 10.57 12.77
CA SER A 195 8.81 11.00 11.98
C SER A 195 10.01 11.39 12.85
N ASP A 196 9.95 11.23 14.19
CA ASP A 196 11.12 11.38 15.03
C ASP A 196 12.19 10.35 14.63
N PRO A 197 13.39 10.76 14.16
CA PRO A 197 14.37 9.85 13.63
C PRO A 197 14.82 8.78 14.63
N SER A 198 15.00 9.15 15.90
CA SER A 198 15.49 8.25 16.94
C SER A 198 14.45 7.20 17.34
N LEU A 199 13.19 7.61 17.42
CA LEU A 199 12.08 6.71 17.69
C LEU A 199 11.86 5.76 16.50
N LEU A 200 11.83 6.31 15.30
CA LEU A 200 11.63 5.53 14.08
C LEU A 200 12.76 4.50 13.87
N ALA A 201 13.99 4.86 14.21
CA ALA A 201 15.11 3.92 14.19
C ALA A 201 14.88 2.71 15.12
N ARG A 202 14.34 2.94 16.33
CA ARG A 202 13.98 1.84 17.25
C ARG A 202 12.82 0.99 16.70
N VAL A 203 11.81 1.62 16.11
CA VAL A 203 10.66 0.91 15.52
C VAL A 203 11.11 0.04 14.34
N VAL A 204 11.91 0.58 13.42
CA VAL A 204 12.44 -0.16 12.26
C VAL A 204 13.35 -1.31 12.71
N ALA A 205 14.22 -1.08 13.70
CA ALA A 205 15.07 -2.13 14.28
C ALA A 205 14.23 -3.24 14.94
N SER A 206 13.19 -2.88 15.68
CA SER A 206 12.28 -3.84 16.30
C SER A 206 11.53 -4.66 15.25
N TYR A 207 11.06 -4.02 14.18
CA TYR A 207 10.41 -4.70 13.06
C TYR A 207 11.35 -5.69 12.35
N LEU A 208 12.63 -5.29 12.12
CA LEU A 208 13.66 -6.18 11.58
C LEU A 208 13.85 -7.42 12.47
N VAL A 209 13.96 -7.23 13.79
CA VAL A 209 14.12 -8.35 14.75
C VAL A 209 12.91 -9.28 14.72
N VAL A 210 11.68 -8.74 14.75
CA VAL A 210 10.45 -9.56 14.70
C VAL A 210 10.41 -10.42 13.45
N ASN A 211 10.79 -9.87 12.28
CA ASN A 211 10.75 -10.61 11.03
C ASN A 211 11.84 -11.67 10.93
N VAL A 212 13.05 -11.37 11.38
CA VAL A 212 14.14 -12.35 11.43
C VAL A 212 13.77 -13.50 12.37
N LEU A 213 13.26 -13.20 13.57
CA LEU A 213 12.80 -14.22 14.52
C LEU A 213 11.64 -15.05 13.95
N GLY A 214 10.65 -14.41 13.31
CA GLY A 214 9.54 -15.10 12.68
C GLY A 214 10.00 -16.10 11.61
N MET A 215 10.97 -15.73 10.78
CA MET A 215 11.56 -16.64 9.80
C MET A 215 12.35 -17.78 10.43
N PHE A 216 13.08 -17.52 11.51
CA PHE A 216 13.80 -18.61 12.23
C PHE A 216 12.86 -19.58 12.93
N LEU A 217 11.73 -19.12 13.44
CA LEU A 217 10.76 -19.96 14.15
C LEU A 217 9.86 -20.74 13.19
N PHE A 218 9.34 -20.12 12.14
CA PHE A 218 8.29 -20.67 11.28
C PHE A 218 8.77 -21.02 9.87
N GLY A 219 10.01 -20.69 9.54
CA GLY A 219 10.54 -20.78 8.19
C GLY A 219 10.23 -19.54 7.35
N GLU A 220 11.12 -19.23 6.40
CA GLU A 220 11.03 -18.04 5.52
C GLU A 220 9.71 -18.00 4.75
N GLY A 221 9.34 -19.12 4.13
CA GLY A 221 8.17 -19.16 3.26
C GLY A 221 6.85 -18.89 3.97
N PRO A 222 6.49 -19.66 4.99
CA PRO A 222 5.25 -19.44 5.73
C PRO A 222 5.18 -18.07 6.40
N TRP A 223 6.30 -17.57 6.95
CA TRP A 223 6.34 -16.25 7.57
C TRP A 223 6.11 -15.11 6.57
N LEU A 224 6.82 -15.09 5.44
CA LEU A 224 6.66 -14.04 4.42
C LEU A 224 5.30 -14.10 3.69
N GLN A 225 4.65 -15.28 3.65
CA GLN A 225 3.32 -15.40 3.04
C GLN A 225 2.19 -14.95 3.95
N SER A 226 2.38 -15.02 5.27
CA SER A 226 1.27 -14.93 6.22
C SER A 226 1.56 -14.11 7.47
N GLY A 227 2.81 -13.98 7.87
CA GLY A 227 3.24 -13.29 9.09
C GLY A 227 3.75 -11.88 8.86
N GLU A 228 4.50 -11.66 7.79
CA GLU A 228 5.14 -10.39 7.48
C GLU A 228 4.20 -9.46 6.71
N ALA A 229 3.89 -8.31 7.31
CA ALA A 229 2.89 -7.38 6.81
C ALA A 229 3.17 -6.88 5.38
N PHE A 230 4.41 -6.49 5.10
CA PHE A 230 4.76 -5.87 3.81
C PHE A 230 4.99 -6.88 2.70
N SER A 231 5.40 -8.10 3.00
CA SER A 231 5.38 -9.18 2.00
C SER A 231 3.96 -9.50 1.54
N VAL A 232 2.99 -9.46 2.47
CA VAL A 232 1.57 -9.61 2.13
C VAL A 232 1.07 -8.39 1.35
N PHE A 233 1.36 -7.18 1.81
CA PHE A 233 0.92 -5.91 1.22
C PHE A 233 1.47 -5.72 -0.21
N PHE A 234 2.78 -5.76 -0.39
CA PHE A 234 3.40 -5.57 -1.70
C PHE A 234 3.06 -6.67 -2.70
N ARG A 235 2.86 -7.90 -2.22
CA ARG A 235 2.34 -8.97 -3.08
C ARG A 235 0.93 -8.66 -3.58
N MET A 236 0.04 -8.14 -2.74
CA MET A 236 -1.31 -7.76 -3.16
C MET A 236 -1.29 -6.61 -4.17
N ILE A 237 -0.41 -5.64 -3.99
CA ILE A 237 -0.21 -4.53 -4.94
C ILE A 237 0.33 -5.04 -6.28
N SER A 238 1.28 -5.96 -6.27
CA SER A 238 1.91 -6.49 -7.47
C SER A 238 0.93 -7.20 -8.42
N TRP A 239 -0.22 -7.65 -7.93
CA TRP A 239 -1.27 -8.21 -8.80
C TRP A 239 -1.89 -7.19 -9.75
N LEU A 240 -1.67 -5.90 -9.52
CA LEU A 240 -2.08 -4.82 -10.44
C LEU A 240 -1.09 -4.60 -11.58
N SER A 241 0.15 -5.07 -11.42
CA SER A 241 1.21 -4.86 -12.40
C SER A 241 0.86 -5.47 -13.75
N PRO A 242 1.21 -4.78 -14.85
CA PRO A 242 1.20 -5.40 -16.16
C PRO A 242 2.23 -6.52 -16.32
N LEU A 243 3.32 -6.49 -15.55
CA LEU A 243 4.35 -7.52 -15.53
C LEU A 243 4.04 -8.58 -14.48
N ALA A 244 4.17 -9.84 -14.83
CA ALA A 244 3.95 -10.96 -13.93
C ALA A 244 4.94 -12.09 -14.18
N VAL A 245 5.47 -12.66 -13.09
CA VAL A 245 6.28 -13.88 -13.19
C VAL A 245 5.43 -15.07 -12.77
N ARG A 246 5.25 -16.01 -13.71
CA ARG A 246 4.48 -17.25 -13.51
C ARG A 246 5.41 -18.44 -13.40
N VAL A 247 5.18 -19.24 -12.39
CA VAL A 247 5.90 -20.49 -12.17
C VAL A 247 4.91 -21.65 -12.29
N PRO A 248 5.21 -22.70 -13.13
CA PRO A 248 4.33 -23.86 -13.25
C PRO A 248 4.06 -24.53 -11.90
N THR A 249 2.82 -24.91 -11.64
CA THR A 249 2.45 -25.70 -10.44
C THR A 249 3.06 -27.09 -10.52
N GLY A 250 3.88 -27.43 -9.63
CA GLY A 250 4.66 -28.68 -9.61
C GLY A 250 6.11 -28.38 -9.24
N SER A 251 6.60 -27.18 -9.58
CA SER A 251 7.90 -26.70 -9.11
C SER A 251 7.87 -26.21 -7.67
N CYS A 252 6.67 -26.07 -7.07
CA CYS A 252 6.46 -25.49 -5.75
C CYS A 252 5.68 -26.47 -4.85
N SER A 253 6.39 -27.42 -4.24
CA SER A 253 5.81 -28.42 -3.31
C SER A 253 5.24 -27.80 -2.03
N GLU A 254 5.68 -26.61 -1.66
CA GLU A 254 5.38 -25.97 -0.38
C GLU A 254 4.27 -24.92 -0.43
N CYS A 255 3.80 -24.55 -1.60
CA CYS A 255 2.78 -23.51 -1.75
C CYS A 255 1.38 -24.01 -1.37
N ARG A 256 1.08 -23.99 -0.07
CA ARG A 256 -0.13 -24.62 0.50
C ARG A 256 -1.40 -23.78 0.34
N LEU A 257 -1.34 -22.46 0.26
CA LEU A 257 -2.51 -21.59 0.44
C LEU A 257 -3.15 -21.05 -0.85
N GLU A 258 -2.38 -20.66 -1.88
CA GLU A 258 -2.95 -19.90 -3.00
C GLU A 258 -2.60 -20.46 -4.39
N CYS A 259 -1.60 -21.29 -4.51
CA CYS A 259 -1.10 -21.76 -5.80
C CYS A 259 -1.68 -23.11 -6.23
N ARG A 260 -2.34 -23.88 -5.36
CA ARG A 260 -2.80 -25.24 -5.64
C ARG A 260 -3.97 -25.35 -6.63
N SER A 261 -4.70 -24.30 -6.90
CA SER A 261 -5.88 -24.33 -7.75
C SER A 261 -5.69 -23.69 -9.14
N SER A 262 -4.58 -23.01 -9.36
CA SER A 262 -4.22 -22.45 -10.67
C SER A 262 -3.05 -23.23 -11.26
N GLN A 263 -3.04 -23.40 -12.57
CA GLN A 263 -1.95 -24.08 -13.28
C GLN A 263 -0.59 -23.37 -13.14
N ASN A 264 -0.57 -22.16 -12.59
CA ASN A 264 0.62 -21.35 -12.41
C ASN A 264 0.56 -20.54 -11.12
N CYS A 265 1.67 -20.45 -10.40
CA CYS A 265 1.84 -19.55 -9.28
C CYS A 265 2.27 -18.17 -9.77
N LEU A 266 1.65 -17.11 -9.23
CA LEU A 266 1.90 -15.72 -9.61
C LEU A 266 2.70 -15.02 -8.50
N ASP A 267 3.87 -14.47 -8.85
CA ASP A 267 4.72 -13.60 -8.02
C ASP A 267 4.90 -14.07 -6.55
N CYS A 268 4.92 -15.38 -6.34
CA CYS A 268 5.13 -15.96 -5.01
C CYS A 268 6.62 -16.03 -4.69
N SER A 269 7.02 -15.55 -3.50
CA SER A 269 8.41 -15.53 -3.06
C SER A 269 9.08 -16.92 -3.08
N GLN A 270 8.37 -17.97 -2.65
CA GLN A 270 8.88 -19.34 -2.66
C GLN A 270 9.02 -19.89 -4.08
N CYS A 271 8.01 -19.64 -4.94
CA CYS A 271 8.04 -20.13 -6.31
C CYS A 271 9.09 -19.41 -7.15
N LEU A 272 9.35 -18.13 -6.89
CA LEU A 272 10.42 -17.36 -7.54
C LEU A 272 11.81 -17.85 -7.14
N SER A 273 11.96 -18.33 -5.91
CA SER A 273 13.22 -18.90 -5.41
C SER A 273 13.39 -20.38 -5.78
N ALA A 274 12.32 -21.09 -6.15
CA ALA A 274 12.35 -22.52 -6.49
C ALA A 274 13.09 -22.78 -7.81
N ASP A 275 13.55 -24.01 -7.98
CA ASP A 275 14.16 -24.47 -9.22
C ASP A 275 13.11 -24.57 -10.36
N GLY A 276 13.57 -24.41 -11.59
CA GLY A 276 12.74 -24.58 -12.78
C GLY A 276 12.45 -23.30 -13.55
N PRO A 277 11.74 -23.45 -14.68
CA PRO A 277 11.46 -22.37 -15.61
C PRO A 277 10.47 -21.36 -15.02
N LYS A 278 10.68 -20.08 -15.32
CA LYS A 278 9.83 -18.94 -14.93
C LYS A 278 9.39 -18.20 -16.18
N ALA A 279 8.10 -18.14 -16.40
CA ALA A 279 7.54 -17.38 -17.52
C ALA A 279 7.33 -15.92 -17.11
N VAL A 280 7.85 -14.99 -17.89
CA VAL A 280 7.58 -13.57 -17.75
C VAL A 280 6.49 -13.20 -18.73
N ASP A 281 5.35 -12.78 -18.23
CA ASP A 281 4.18 -12.41 -19.00
C ASP A 281 3.91 -10.90 -18.85
N VAL A 282 3.45 -10.27 -19.94
CA VAL A 282 2.87 -8.91 -19.92
C VAL A 282 1.37 -9.04 -20.14
N THR A 283 0.59 -8.42 -19.27
CA THR A 283 -0.88 -8.41 -19.34
C THR A 283 -1.38 -6.97 -19.24
N LEU A 284 -2.66 -6.75 -19.44
CA LEU A 284 -3.24 -5.46 -19.05
C LEU A 284 -3.20 -5.32 -17.51
N PRO A 285 -3.02 -4.09 -16.99
CA PRO A 285 -3.04 -3.83 -15.55
C PRO A 285 -4.27 -4.44 -14.88
N ALA A 286 -4.11 -4.92 -13.65
CA ALA A 286 -5.12 -5.59 -12.82
C ALA A 286 -5.63 -6.96 -13.34
N LEU A 287 -5.29 -7.43 -14.55
CA LEU A 287 -5.76 -8.74 -15.03
C LEU A 287 -5.15 -9.91 -14.25
N ASN A 288 -4.00 -9.75 -13.66
CA ASN A 288 -3.38 -10.78 -12.83
C ASN A 288 -4.25 -11.13 -11.61
N LEU A 289 -5.08 -10.20 -11.12
CA LEU A 289 -6.08 -10.48 -10.08
C LEU A 289 -7.03 -11.62 -10.45
N LEU A 290 -7.31 -11.85 -11.72
CA LEU A 290 -8.15 -12.95 -12.17
C LEU A 290 -7.50 -14.33 -11.97
N SER A 291 -6.18 -14.39 -11.87
CA SER A 291 -5.41 -15.62 -11.63
C SER A 291 -5.21 -15.90 -10.14
N VAL A 292 -5.53 -14.94 -9.26
CA VAL A 292 -5.41 -15.10 -7.82
C VAL A 292 -6.60 -15.90 -7.29
N ARG A 293 -6.33 -16.88 -6.42
CA ARG A 293 -7.37 -17.63 -5.71
C ARG A 293 -8.13 -16.74 -4.74
N GLU A 294 -9.31 -17.16 -4.34
CA GLU A 294 -10.10 -16.53 -3.28
C GLU A 294 -9.29 -16.41 -1.98
N LEU A 295 -9.32 -15.24 -1.39
CA LEU A 295 -8.66 -14.99 -0.12
C LEU A 295 -9.47 -15.57 1.05
N GLY A 296 -8.79 -16.14 2.03
CA GLY A 296 -9.41 -16.47 3.32
C GLY A 296 -9.82 -15.20 4.09
N LEU A 297 -10.57 -15.38 5.18
CA LEU A 297 -11.11 -14.28 5.98
C LEU A 297 -10.03 -13.28 6.43
N SER A 298 -8.87 -13.76 6.88
CA SER A 298 -7.76 -12.88 7.26
C SER A 298 -7.19 -12.07 6.09
N GLY A 299 -7.22 -12.62 4.87
CA GLY A 299 -6.83 -11.89 3.66
C GLY A 299 -7.86 -10.83 3.26
N VAL A 300 -9.16 -11.15 3.41
CA VAL A 300 -10.25 -10.17 3.24
C VAL A 300 -10.08 -9.02 4.22
N ALA A 301 -9.89 -9.32 5.50
CA ALA A 301 -9.68 -8.32 6.54
C ALA A 301 -8.43 -7.46 6.26
N PHE A 302 -7.35 -8.06 5.75
CA PHE A 302 -6.13 -7.32 5.39
C PHE A 302 -6.37 -6.30 4.27
N VAL A 303 -7.07 -6.66 3.20
CA VAL A 303 -7.41 -5.73 2.10
C VAL A 303 -8.29 -4.59 2.61
N LEU A 304 -9.30 -4.91 3.44
CA LEU A 304 -10.19 -3.90 4.02
C LEU A 304 -9.44 -2.97 4.99
N LEU A 305 -8.50 -3.50 5.79
CA LEU A 305 -7.66 -2.68 6.66
C LEU A 305 -6.74 -1.75 5.86
N ALA A 306 -6.12 -2.25 4.78
CA ALA A 306 -5.29 -1.42 3.91
C ALA A 306 -6.08 -0.26 3.28
N LEU A 307 -7.33 -0.51 2.87
CA LEU A 307 -8.22 0.54 2.38
C LEU A 307 -8.67 1.48 3.50
N ALA A 308 -9.00 0.94 4.68
CA ALA A 308 -9.44 1.73 5.83
C ALA A 308 -8.34 2.65 6.35
N SER A 309 -7.07 2.20 6.37
CA SER A 309 -5.95 3.02 6.86
C SER A 309 -5.74 4.28 6.02
N VAL A 310 -5.67 4.14 4.69
CA VAL A 310 -5.50 5.31 3.82
C VAL A 310 -6.76 6.20 3.78
N SER A 311 -7.95 5.62 3.99
CA SER A 311 -9.19 6.39 4.11
C SER A 311 -9.24 7.20 5.40
N PHE A 312 -8.79 6.60 6.50
CA PHE A 312 -8.72 7.29 7.78
C PHE A 312 -7.63 8.37 7.79
N ASP A 313 -6.50 8.15 7.10
CA ASP A 313 -5.48 9.20 6.93
C ASP A 313 -6.09 10.46 6.28
N GLY A 314 -6.81 10.30 5.17
CA GLY A 314 -7.54 11.41 4.56
C GLY A 314 -8.61 12.01 5.47
N LEU A 315 -9.44 11.17 6.10
CA LEU A 315 -10.58 11.60 6.93
C LEU A 315 -10.13 12.34 8.18
N SER A 316 -9.12 11.85 8.88
CA SER A 316 -8.66 12.37 10.17
C SER A 316 -8.17 13.82 10.11
N ARG A 317 -7.82 14.30 8.92
CA ARG A 317 -7.34 15.68 8.68
C ARG A 317 -8.44 16.62 8.20
N THR A 318 -9.65 16.12 7.90
CA THR A 318 -10.76 16.96 7.43
C THR A 318 -11.40 17.78 8.57
N PHE A 319 -11.91 18.95 8.23
CA PHE A 319 -12.72 19.73 9.17
C PHE A 319 -13.96 18.97 9.65
N PHE A 320 -14.52 18.10 8.79
CA PHE A 320 -15.64 17.22 9.16
C PHE A 320 -15.28 16.29 10.32
N TRP A 321 -14.10 15.66 10.29
CA TRP A 321 -13.66 14.79 11.39
C TRP A 321 -13.42 15.58 12.66
N LEU A 322 -12.74 16.72 12.57
CA LEU A 322 -12.45 17.56 13.72
C LEU A 322 -13.73 18.09 14.38
N ASP A 323 -14.72 18.52 13.60
CA ASP A 323 -16.03 18.92 14.09
C ASP A 323 -16.75 17.76 14.78
N LEU A 324 -16.74 16.56 14.16
CA LEU A 324 -17.35 15.36 14.71
C LEU A 324 -16.80 14.98 16.10
N ILE A 325 -15.51 15.21 16.33
CA ILE A 325 -14.84 14.92 17.60
C ILE A 325 -14.78 16.15 18.54
N GLY A 326 -15.42 17.27 18.17
CA GLY A 326 -15.50 18.49 18.97
C GLY A 326 -14.19 19.26 19.08
N VAL A 327 -13.30 19.15 18.10
CA VAL A 327 -12.00 19.85 18.06
C VAL A 327 -12.12 21.08 17.15
N ASN A 328 -11.83 22.26 17.71
CA ASN A 328 -11.70 23.47 16.92
C ASN A 328 -10.39 23.40 16.11
N PRO A 329 -10.44 23.45 14.75
CA PRO A 329 -9.24 23.42 13.91
C PRO A 329 -8.23 24.54 14.19
N LEU A 330 -8.70 25.69 14.66
CA LEU A 330 -7.86 26.85 15.02
C LEU A 330 -7.13 26.67 16.36
N GLU A 331 -7.59 25.75 17.20
CA GLU A 331 -7.05 25.44 18.51
C GLU A 331 -6.62 23.97 18.57
N TYR A 332 -5.99 23.45 17.50
CA TYR A 332 -5.63 22.04 17.38
C TYR A 332 -4.77 21.59 18.56
N PRO A 333 -5.26 20.62 19.39
CA PRO A 333 -4.63 20.27 20.65
C PRO A 333 -3.37 19.39 20.52
N GLY A 334 -2.98 19.07 19.28
CA GLY A 334 -1.89 18.18 18.96
C GLY A 334 -2.27 16.69 19.00
N ARG A 335 -1.45 15.86 18.35
CA ARG A 335 -1.71 14.42 18.21
C ARG A 335 -1.84 13.69 19.55
N THR A 336 -1.08 14.08 20.57
CA THR A 336 -1.10 13.42 21.89
C THR A 336 -2.48 13.44 22.53
N ALA A 337 -3.20 14.54 22.44
CA ALA A 337 -4.55 14.66 23.00
C ALA A 337 -5.57 13.81 22.22
N LEU A 338 -5.28 13.50 20.95
CA LEU A 338 -6.19 12.81 20.04
C LEU A 338 -5.91 11.31 19.90
N ILE A 339 -4.92 10.75 20.61
CA ILE A 339 -4.54 9.33 20.49
C ILE A 339 -5.76 8.40 20.62
N ALA A 340 -6.53 8.55 21.68
CA ALA A 340 -7.65 7.65 21.99
C ALA A 340 -8.75 7.76 20.93
N VAL A 341 -9.14 8.97 20.56
CA VAL A 341 -10.23 9.21 19.62
C VAL A 341 -9.83 8.82 18.19
N ASN A 342 -8.60 9.10 17.76
CA ASN A 342 -8.12 8.68 16.45
C ASN A 342 -7.88 7.18 16.40
N THR A 343 -7.49 6.52 17.50
CA THR A 343 -7.45 5.04 17.57
C THR A 343 -8.85 4.47 17.37
N ALA A 344 -9.85 5.00 18.07
CA ALA A 344 -11.24 4.60 17.87
C ALA A 344 -11.73 4.89 16.46
N GLY A 345 -11.31 6.01 15.86
CA GLY A 345 -11.60 6.39 14.48
C GLY A 345 -11.05 5.40 13.46
N LEU A 346 -9.78 5.04 13.55
CA LEU A 346 -9.15 4.06 12.66
C LEU A 346 -9.87 2.69 12.74
N LEU A 347 -10.10 2.21 13.95
CA LEU A 347 -10.81 0.95 14.16
C LEU A 347 -12.28 1.04 13.73
N GLY A 348 -12.93 2.18 13.96
CA GLY A 348 -14.30 2.47 13.53
C GLY A 348 -14.46 2.48 12.01
N VAL A 349 -13.54 3.14 11.27
CA VAL A 349 -13.54 3.13 9.80
C VAL A 349 -13.29 1.72 9.27
N PHE A 350 -12.37 0.96 9.86
CA PHE A 350 -12.15 -0.44 9.48
C PHE A 350 -13.40 -1.29 9.73
N ALA A 351 -14.04 -1.17 10.89
CA ALA A 351 -15.25 -1.89 11.23
C ALA A 351 -16.43 -1.50 10.31
N ALA A 352 -16.61 -0.20 10.06
CA ALA A 352 -17.67 0.30 9.18
C ALA A 352 -17.50 -0.24 7.74
N LEU A 353 -16.28 -0.26 7.22
CA LEU A 353 -15.98 -0.80 5.89
C LEU A 353 -16.19 -2.31 5.85
N ALA A 354 -15.80 -3.05 6.91
CA ALA A 354 -16.03 -4.49 6.99
C ALA A 354 -17.54 -4.83 7.07
N LEU A 355 -18.31 -4.05 7.83
CA LEU A 355 -19.77 -4.20 7.91
C LEU A 355 -20.44 -3.85 6.58
N ALA A 356 -20.04 -2.76 5.93
CA ALA A 356 -20.55 -2.38 4.61
C ALA A 356 -20.27 -3.48 3.59
N TYR A 357 -19.06 -4.04 3.59
CA TYR A 357 -18.68 -5.15 2.73
C TYR A 357 -19.53 -6.40 3.00
N ALA A 358 -19.74 -6.76 4.26
CA ALA A 358 -20.58 -7.89 4.65
C ALA A 358 -22.06 -7.68 4.25
N ALA A 359 -22.58 -6.47 4.43
CA ALA A 359 -23.93 -6.09 4.03
C ALA A 359 -24.13 -6.19 2.51
N VAL A 360 -23.15 -5.72 1.73
CA VAL A 360 -23.14 -5.83 0.27
C VAL A 360 -23.20 -7.29 -0.18
N LEU A 361 -22.37 -8.16 0.40
CA LEU A 361 -22.35 -9.58 0.07
C LEU A 361 -23.67 -10.27 0.46
N SER A 362 -24.24 -9.91 1.61
CA SER A 362 -25.53 -10.45 2.06
C SER A 362 -26.67 -10.02 1.13
N SER A 363 -26.71 -8.74 0.76
CA SER A 363 -27.68 -8.20 -0.20
C SER A 363 -27.55 -8.85 -1.58
N ALA A 364 -26.31 -9.03 -2.04
CA ALA A 364 -26.03 -9.70 -3.30
C ALA A 364 -26.55 -11.14 -3.32
N ARG A 365 -26.40 -11.89 -2.22
CA ARG A 365 -26.93 -13.25 -2.08
C ARG A 365 -28.46 -13.28 -2.16
N VAL A 366 -29.12 -12.38 -1.43
CA VAL A 366 -30.60 -12.28 -1.43
C VAL A 366 -31.13 -11.96 -2.84
N LEU A 367 -30.50 -10.97 -3.51
CA LEU A 367 -30.93 -10.53 -4.85
C LEU A 367 -30.68 -11.56 -5.96
N SER A 368 -29.64 -12.39 -5.83
CA SER A 368 -29.29 -13.42 -6.81
C SER A 368 -30.15 -14.67 -6.69
N GLY A 369 -30.80 -14.90 -5.54
CA GLY A 369 -31.61 -16.08 -5.29
C GLY A 369 -30.83 -17.39 -5.17
N PRO A 370 -31.55 -18.56 -5.03
CA PRO A 370 -30.92 -19.86 -4.73
C PRO A 370 -29.94 -20.39 -5.80
N GLY A 371 -30.01 -19.91 -7.03
CA GLY A 371 -29.15 -20.35 -8.15
C GLY A 371 -27.88 -19.48 -8.39
N GLY A 372 -27.79 -18.34 -7.70
CA GLY A 372 -26.71 -17.35 -7.93
C GLY A 372 -25.48 -17.50 -7.01
N GLY A 373 -25.40 -18.55 -6.22
CA GLY A 373 -24.57 -18.61 -5.02
C GLY A 373 -23.05 -18.74 -5.17
N ALA A 374 -22.55 -19.20 -6.29
CA ALA A 374 -21.10 -19.46 -6.44
C ALA A 374 -20.25 -18.18 -6.56
N GLY A 375 -20.84 -17.08 -7.03
CA GLY A 375 -20.11 -15.82 -7.26
C GLY A 375 -19.94 -14.91 -6.04
N GLN A 376 -20.36 -15.33 -4.85
CA GLN A 376 -20.48 -14.45 -3.68
C GLN A 376 -19.55 -14.83 -2.51
N ALA A 377 -18.47 -15.58 -2.79
CA ALA A 377 -17.45 -15.86 -1.80
C ALA A 377 -16.74 -14.56 -1.41
N PRO A 378 -16.69 -14.20 -0.12
CA PRO A 378 -16.04 -12.95 0.33
C PRO A 378 -14.64 -12.77 -0.22
N GLY A 379 -13.86 -13.84 -0.27
CA GLY A 379 -12.50 -13.81 -0.75
C GLY A 379 -12.31 -13.61 -2.26
N ALA A 380 -13.36 -13.85 -3.05
CA ALA A 380 -13.32 -13.60 -4.49
C ALA A 380 -13.56 -12.12 -4.82
N PHE A 381 -14.56 -11.52 -4.17
CA PHE A 381 -14.96 -10.14 -4.46
C PHE A 381 -14.06 -9.09 -3.85
N VAL A 382 -13.42 -9.36 -2.71
CA VAL A 382 -12.46 -8.43 -2.09
C VAL A 382 -11.29 -8.11 -3.01
N LEU A 383 -10.94 -9.00 -3.92
CA LEU A 383 -9.87 -8.76 -4.91
C LEU A 383 -10.20 -7.62 -5.88
N ALA A 384 -11.49 -7.32 -6.09
CA ALA A 384 -11.90 -6.15 -6.84
C ALA A 384 -11.71 -4.83 -6.05
N ILE A 385 -11.53 -4.89 -4.73
CA ILE A 385 -11.24 -3.72 -3.90
C ILE A 385 -9.75 -3.33 -3.98
N VAL A 386 -8.86 -4.28 -4.29
CA VAL A 386 -7.41 -4.02 -4.36
C VAL A 386 -7.06 -2.85 -5.30
N PRO A 387 -7.59 -2.76 -6.54
CA PRO A 387 -7.35 -1.59 -7.40
C PRO A 387 -7.76 -0.27 -6.74
N ILE A 388 -8.89 -0.27 -6.03
CA ILE A 388 -9.42 0.92 -5.35
C ILE A 388 -8.47 1.35 -4.23
N ALA A 389 -8.05 0.42 -3.37
CA ALA A 389 -7.14 0.71 -2.26
C ALA A 389 -5.81 1.29 -2.77
N VAL A 390 -5.25 0.70 -3.82
CA VAL A 390 -3.98 1.14 -4.39
C VAL A 390 -4.15 2.45 -5.16
N GLY A 391 -5.22 2.61 -5.92
CA GLY A 391 -5.50 3.87 -6.63
C GLY A 391 -5.67 5.04 -5.66
N TYR A 392 -6.37 4.81 -4.54
CA TYR A 392 -6.52 5.82 -3.51
C TYR A 392 -5.18 6.13 -2.82
N HIS A 393 -4.37 5.11 -2.50
CA HIS A 393 -3.03 5.31 -1.96
C HIS A 393 -2.16 6.17 -2.89
N ILE A 394 -2.13 5.85 -4.19
CA ILE A 394 -1.35 6.63 -5.17
C ILE A 394 -1.85 8.07 -5.24
N ALA A 395 -3.16 8.27 -5.37
CA ALA A 395 -3.74 9.60 -5.50
C ALA A 395 -3.54 10.45 -4.23
N HIS A 396 -3.73 9.85 -3.06
CA HIS A 396 -3.62 10.53 -1.76
C HIS A 396 -2.19 11.02 -1.50
N TYR A 397 -1.20 10.17 -1.72
CA TYR A 397 0.20 10.50 -1.42
C TYR A 397 0.95 11.18 -2.57
N LEU A 398 0.34 11.38 -3.75
CA LEU A 398 1.03 11.98 -4.90
C LEU A 398 1.63 13.35 -4.61
N PRO A 399 0.93 14.32 -3.99
CA PRO A 399 1.51 15.64 -3.71
C PRO A 399 2.69 15.58 -2.74
N VAL A 400 2.56 14.77 -1.67
CA VAL A 400 3.61 14.57 -0.67
C VAL A 400 4.84 13.94 -1.31
N PHE A 401 4.65 12.91 -2.13
CA PHE A 401 5.74 12.22 -2.82
C PHE A 401 6.56 13.16 -3.69
N LEU A 402 5.92 14.06 -4.44
CA LEU A 402 6.61 14.99 -5.35
C LEU A 402 7.56 15.96 -4.62
N VAL A 403 7.26 16.30 -3.37
CA VAL A 403 8.11 17.17 -2.54
C VAL A 403 9.12 16.36 -1.76
N ASP A 404 8.66 15.35 -1.02
CA ASP A 404 9.48 14.66 -0.03
C ASP A 404 10.55 13.76 -0.67
N VAL A 405 10.36 13.30 -1.92
CA VAL A 405 11.40 12.59 -2.66
C VAL A 405 12.62 13.47 -2.95
N GLN A 406 12.45 14.79 -3.07
CA GLN A 406 13.55 15.73 -3.24
C GLN A 406 14.34 15.89 -1.92
N TYR A 407 13.62 15.98 -0.77
CA TYR A 407 14.27 15.94 0.54
C TYR A 407 15.00 14.62 0.78
N ALA A 408 14.42 13.49 0.37
CA ALA A 408 15.06 12.18 0.47
C ALA A 408 16.39 12.12 -0.34
N ALA A 409 16.40 12.65 -1.56
CA ALA A 409 17.58 12.72 -2.39
C ALA A 409 18.68 13.62 -1.77
N ARG A 410 18.28 14.75 -1.20
CA ARG A 410 19.18 15.67 -0.52
C ARG A 410 19.77 15.05 0.75
N SER A 411 18.94 14.52 1.63
CA SER A 411 19.38 13.95 2.91
C SER A 411 20.22 12.68 2.74
N ALA A 412 20.06 11.95 1.64
CA ALA A 412 20.89 10.80 1.32
C ALA A 412 22.38 11.17 1.12
N SER A 413 22.69 12.38 0.64
CA SER A 413 24.08 12.85 0.47
C SER A 413 24.78 13.14 1.79
N ASP A 414 24.06 13.49 2.86
CA ASP A 414 24.62 13.71 4.19
C ASP A 414 23.82 12.98 5.28
N PRO A 415 23.88 11.64 5.33
CA PRO A 415 23.04 10.86 6.22
C PRO A 415 23.30 11.07 7.71
N LEU A 416 24.45 11.64 8.08
CA LEU A 416 24.81 11.88 9.48
C LEU A 416 24.87 13.37 9.85
N GLY A 417 24.54 14.29 8.93
CA GLY A 417 24.59 15.74 9.17
C GLY A 417 26.01 16.25 9.41
N ARG A 418 27.00 15.73 8.67
CA ARG A 418 28.44 16.06 8.83
C ARG A 418 28.98 16.97 7.73
N GLY A 419 28.13 17.48 6.86
CA GLY A 419 28.53 18.28 5.71
C GLY A 419 29.08 17.43 4.55
N TRP A 420 28.70 16.15 4.47
CA TRP A 420 29.05 15.29 3.35
C TRP A 420 28.18 15.59 2.13
N ASP A 421 28.74 15.32 0.96
CA ASP A 421 27.99 15.33 -0.30
C ASP A 421 28.30 14.07 -1.10
N LEU A 422 27.83 12.92 -0.59
CA LEU A 422 28.17 11.59 -1.10
C LEU A 422 27.66 11.35 -2.53
N PHE A 423 26.56 12.00 -2.92
CA PHE A 423 25.91 11.80 -4.21
C PHE A 423 25.82 13.08 -5.07
N GLY A 424 26.42 14.19 -4.64
CA GLY A 424 26.31 15.48 -5.33
C GLY A 424 24.92 16.11 -5.24
N THR A 425 24.10 15.71 -4.27
CA THR A 425 22.74 16.23 -4.07
C THR A 425 22.57 17.05 -2.79
N GLY A 426 23.68 17.33 -2.07
CA GLY A 426 23.66 18.11 -0.84
C GLY A 426 23.07 19.51 -0.99
N ASP A 427 23.38 20.18 -2.11
CA ASP A 427 22.87 21.50 -2.45
C ASP A 427 21.56 21.49 -3.25
N LEU A 428 20.89 20.35 -3.38
CA LEU A 428 19.64 20.24 -4.11
C LEU A 428 18.59 21.20 -3.52
N HIS A 429 18.14 22.16 -4.33
CA HIS A 429 17.07 23.05 -3.94
C HIS A 429 15.71 22.36 -4.08
N VAL A 430 15.02 22.22 -2.95
CA VAL A 430 13.69 21.59 -2.93
C VAL A 430 12.65 22.55 -3.48
N ILE A 431 11.97 22.17 -4.53
CA ILE A 431 10.91 22.95 -5.18
C ILE A 431 9.57 22.45 -4.67
N ALA A 432 8.89 23.27 -3.88
CA ALA A 432 7.52 23.03 -3.43
C ALA A 432 6.52 24.06 -3.95
N SER A 433 7.00 25.11 -4.66
CA SER A 433 6.19 26.21 -5.17
C SER A 433 5.09 25.77 -6.16
N PHE A 434 5.29 24.66 -6.86
CA PHE A 434 4.27 24.10 -7.77
C PHE A 434 2.99 23.69 -7.04
N LEU A 435 3.02 23.42 -5.74
CA LEU A 435 1.81 23.14 -4.95
C LEU A 435 0.99 24.39 -4.64
N SER A 436 1.53 25.58 -4.91
CA SER A 436 0.83 26.86 -4.78
C SER A 436 0.51 27.52 -6.13
N ASP A 437 1.03 26.97 -7.23
CA ASP A 437 0.78 27.45 -8.59
C ASP A 437 -0.54 26.84 -9.11
N PRO A 438 -1.55 27.65 -9.49
CA PRO A 438 -2.85 27.17 -9.96
C PRO A 438 -2.75 26.19 -11.15
N PHE A 439 -1.79 26.35 -12.04
CA PHE A 439 -1.57 25.47 -13.19
C PHE A 439 -1.18 24.05 -12.73
N TRP A 440 -0.17 23.94 -11.87
CA TRP A 440 0.30 22.64 -11.39
C TRP A 440 -0.70 21.98 -10.45
N VAL A 441 -1.35 22.74 -9.57
CA VAL A 441 -2.43 22.26 -8.69
C VAL A 441 -3.56 21.64 -9.51
N TYR A 442 -3.97 22.30 -10.62
CA TYR A 442 -4.97 21.76 -11.54
C TYR A 442 -4.55 20.40 -12.12
N TRP A 443 -3.31 20.27 -12.63
CA TRP A 443 -2.85 19.03 -13.23
C TRP A 443 -2.65 17.90 -12.22
N ILE A 444 -2.17 18.21 -11.02
CA ILE A 444 -2.06 17.23 -9.93
C ILE A 444 -3.46 16.71 -9.57
N TRP A 445 -4.41 17.62 -9.40
CA TRP A 445 -5.81 17.25 -9.15
C TRP A 445 -6.40 16.39 -10.26
N CYS A 446 -6.24 16.76 -11.52
CA CYS A 446 -6.67 15.97 -12.65
C CYS A 446 -6.05 14.55 -12.64
N ALA A 447 -4.76 14.45 -12.34
CA ALA A 447 -4.09 13.16 -12.22
C ALA A 447 -4.69 12.31 -11.09
N GLN A 448 -4.94 12.88 -9.92
CA GLN A 448 -5.58 12.20 -8.79
C GLN A 448 -6.99 11.69 -9.16
N VAL A 449 -7.81 12.52 -9.80
CA VAL A 449 -9.15 12.13 -10.27
C VAL A 449 -9.08 10.98 -11.26
N VAL A 450 -8.19 11.07 -12.25
CA VAL A 450 -7.99 10.01 -13.26
C VAL A 450 -7.56 8.70 -12.60
N ILE A 451 -6.62 8.74 -11.68
CA ILE A 451 -6.15 7.55 -10.94
C ILE A 451 -7.31 6.89 -10.20
N ILE A 452 -8.12 7.67 -9.48
CA ILE A 452 -9.28 7.15 -8.74
C ILE A 452 -10.29 6.51 -9.69
N VAL A 453 -10.68 7.21 -10.76
CA VAL A 453 -11.68 6.72 -11.71
C VAL A 453 -11.18 5.45 -12.42
N VAL A 454 -9.94 5.44 -12.89
CA VAL A 454 -9.35 4.26 -13.55
C VAL A 454 -9.28 3.06 -12.60
N ALA A 455 -8.92 3.28 -11.34
CA ALA A 455 -8.89 2.24 -10.32
C ALA A 455 -10.29 1.63 -10.09
N HIS A 456 -11.34 2.43 -10.03
CA HIS A 456 -12.71 1.95 -9.87
C HIS A 456 -13.24 1.24 -11.12
N VAL A 457 -12.94 1.73 -12.31
CA VAL A 457 -13.27 1.04 -13.57
C VAL A 457 -12.58 -0.30 -13.65
N ALA A 458 -11.29 -0.38 -13.27
CA ALA A 458 -10.55 -1.64 -13.18
C ALA A 458 -11.18 -2.60 -12.16
N ALA A 459 -11.62 -2.09 -11.02
CA ALA A 459 -12.31 -2.85 -9.98
C ALA A 459 -13.62 -3.48 -10.50
N ILE A 460 -14.46 -2.70 -11.19
CA ILE A 460 -15.70 -3.19 -11.79
C ILE A 460 -15.39 -4.24 -12.85
N TYR A 461 -14.40 -4.02 -13.68
CA TYR A 461 -13.97 -4.95 -14.71
C TYR A 461 -13.51 -6.30 -14.10
N VAL A 462 -12.68 -6.26 -13.07
CA VAL A 462 -12.23 -7.46 -12.33
C VAL A 462 -13.41 -8.18 -11.67
N ALA A 463 -14.32 -7.44 -11.00
CA ALA A 463 -15.51 -8.00 -10.36
C ALA A 463 -16.39 -8.72 -11.38
N HIS A 464 -16.66 -8.09 -12.53
CA HIS A 464 -17.49 -8.67 -13.59
C HIS A 464 -16.86 -9.94 -14.18
N LEU A 465 -15.58 -9.94 -14.54
CA LEU A 465 -14.88 -11.10 -15.06
C LEU A 465 -14.80 -12.25 -14.05
N ARG A 466 -14.62 -11.96 -12.78
CA ARG A 466 -14.68 -12.99 -11.72
C ARG A 466 -16.06 -13.60 -11.61
N THR A 467 -17.11 -12.79 -11.66
CA THR A 467 -18.48 -13.28 -11.63
C THR A 467 -18.77 -14.19 -12.82
N LEU A 468 -18.35 -13.82 -14.04
CA LEU A 468 -18.51 -14.66 -15.24
C LEU A 468 -17.76 -16.00 -15.16
N ARG A 469 -16.67 -16.08 -14.39
CA ARG A 469 -15.93 -17.35 -14.18
C ARG A 469 -16.61 -18.26 -13.16
N LEU A 470 -17.29 -17.68 -12.17
CA LEU A 470 -17.88 -18.41 -11.05
C LEU A 470 -19.35 -18.82 -11.29
N SER A 471 -20.04 -18.09 -12.16
CA SER A 471 -21.46 -18.36 -12.47
C SER A 471 -21.73 -18.10 -13.94
N PRO A 472 -22.44 -19.01 -14.65
CA PRO A 472 -22.88 -18.75 -16.01
C PRO A 472 -23.73 -17.50 -16.09
N SER A 473 -23.54 -16.69 -17.13
CA SER A 473 -24.24 -15.44 -17.36
C SER A 473 -25.77 -15.61 -17.31
N GLY A 474 -26.40 -14.91 -16.37
CA GLY A 474 -27.85 -14.84 -16.24
C GLY A 474 -28.26 -13.54 -15.57
N ARG A 475 -29.58 -13.20 -15.71
CA ARG A 475 -30.14 -11.97 -15.10
C ARG A 475 -29.92 -11.91 -13.58
N ALA A 476 -30.02 -13.03 -12.88
CA ALA A 476 -29.75 -13.15 -11.45
C ALA A 476 -28.30 -12.75 -11.07
N THR A 477 -27.32 -13.16 -11.89
CA THR A 477 -25.91 -12.83 -11.71
C THR A 477 -25.66 -11.33 -11.86
N MET A 478 -26.30 -10.67 -12.81
CA MET A 478 -26.19 -9.23 -13.01
C MET A 478 -26.82 -8.45 -11.84
N ILE A 479 -27.99 -8.85 -11.38
CA ILE A 479 -28.69 -8.21 -10.25
C ILE A 479 -27.84 -8.35 -8.98
N GLY A 480 -27.19 -9.49 -8.76
CA GLY A 480 -26.30 -9.71 -7.62
C GLY A 480 -25.05 -8.81 -7.59
N GLN A 481 -24.66 -8.19 -8.71
CA GLN A 481 -23.54 -7.25 -8.75
C GLN A 481 -23.91 -5.81 -8.33
N ILE A 482 -25.21 -5.47 -8.33
CA ILE A 482 -25.70 -4.11 -8.02
C ILE A 482 -25.21 -3.60 -6.65
N PRO A 483 -25.33 -4.35 -5.54
CA PRO A 483 -24.90 -3.84 -4.24
C PRO A 483 -23.40 -3.50 -4.20
N MET A 484 -22.56 -4.32 -4.83
CA MET A 484 -21.11 -4.05 -4.91
C MET A 484 -20.83 -2.80 -5.73
N THR A 485 -21.55 -2.60 -6.83
CA THR A 485 -21.42 -1.40 -7.64
C THR A 485 -21.82 -0.13 -6.88
N MET A 486 -22.94 -0.20 -6.15
CA MET A 486 -23.36 0.92 -5.30
C MET A 486 -22.29 1.28 -4.26
N LEU A 487 -21.68 0.28 -3.64
CA LEU A 487 -20.56 0.50 -2.73
C LEU A 487 -19.37 1.18 -3.45
N MET A 488 -19.00 0.70 -4.64
CA MET A 488 -17.90 1.26 -5.43
C MET A 488 -18.17 2.70 -5.86
N VAL A 489 -19.38 3.01 -6.34
CA VAL A 489 -19.78 4.38 -6.69
C VAL A 489 -19.76 5.30 -5.47
N GLY A 490 -20.36 4.84 -4.36
CA GLY A 490 -20.32 5.59 -3.09
C GLY A 490 -18.89 5.84 -2.61
N TYR A 491 -18.02 4.85 -2.77
CA TYR A 491 -16.61 4.97 -2.40
C TYR A 491 -15.83 5.89 -3.34
N THR A 492 -16.19 5.96 -4.64
CA THR A 492 -15.64 6.96 -5.57
C THR A 492 -15.98 8.38 -5.12
N VAL A 493 -17.25 8.62 -4.76
CA VAL A 493 -17.70 9.92 -4.24
C VAL A 493 -16.92 10.27 -2.97
N PHE A 494 -16.83 9.33 -2.04
CA PHE A 494 -16.12 9.50 -0.77
C PHE A 494 -14.63 9.79 -0.98
N GLY A 495 -13.94 9.02 -1.82
CA GLY A 495 -12.52 9.22 -2.11
C GLY A 495 -12.21 10.55 -2.79
N LEU A 496 -13.02 10.95 -3.77
CA LEU A 496 -12.87 12.26 -4.42
C LEU A 496 -13.21 13.41 -3.48
N TRP A 497 -14.21 13.22 -2.61
CA TRP A 497 -14.52 14.19 -1.56
C TRP A 497 -13.35 14.36 -0.58
N LEU A 498 -12.76 13.27 -0.10
CA LEU A 498 -11.59 13.33 0.79
C LEU A 498 -10.43 14.10 0.17
N LEU A 499 -10.14 13.85 -1.13
CA LEU A 499 -9.06 14.53 -1.83
C LEU A 499 -9.34 16.03 -2.08
N SER A 500 -10.62 16.42 -2.18
CA SER A 500 -11.03 17.80 -2.46
C SER A 500 -11.34 18.63 -1.21
N THR A 501 -11.50 17.97 -0.07
CA THR A 501 -11.84 18.64 1.20
C THR A 501 -10.59 19.32 1.77
N PRO A 502 -10.70 20.59 2.24
CA PRO A 502 -9.63 21.24 2.95
C PRO A 502 -9.20 20.41 4.17
N ALA A 503 -7.92 20.15 4.28
CA ALA A 503 -7.34 19.42 5.38
C ALA A 503 -6.52 20.36 6.26
N VAL A 504 -6.52 20.09 7.56
CA VAL A 504 -5.60 20.71 8.51
C VAL A 504 -4.23 20.05 8.32
N GLY A 505 -3.20 20.87 8.10
CA GLY A 505 -1.83 20.44 7.89
C GLY A 505 -1.07 20.19 9.18
#